data_61a48488d573b0be00c6aba5f9a63581
#
_entry.id   61a48488d573b0be00c6aba5f9a63581
#
_cell.length_a   1.000
_cell.length_b   1.000
_cell.length_c   1.000
_cell.angle_alpha   90.00
_cell.angle_beta   90.00
_cell.angle_gamma   90.00
#
_symmetry.space_group_name_H-M   'P 1'
#
loop_
_entity.id
_entity.type
_entity.pdbx_description
1 polymer ?
#
loop_
_entity_poly.entity_id
_entity_poly.type
_entity_poly.pdbx_seq_one_letter_code
_entity_poly.pdbx_strand_id
1 'polypeptide(L)'
;MLLSKKIAVEINIAGCKLKQYTAAMLRQHNIDLTPEQFLLIDLLWNQGPMSQLDIADQMQKDKNSITKLVDAIERKGYVVRQQNPNDRRSNTIVLTELGNSLKDDAKTKGIFILNNMLDGIPESELNSFLETLDKLCSNMTISDREL
;
A
#
# COMPACT_ATOMS: atom_id res chain seq x y z
N MET A 1 19.68 -11.24 -23.54
CA MET A 1 19.06 -10.05 -22.89
C MET A 1 19.99 -9.58 -21.79
N LEU A 2 20.24 -8.28 -21.71
CA LEU A 2 21.03 -7.69 -20.64
C LEU A 2 20.37 -7.97 -19.29
N LEU A 3 21.17 -8.27 -18.27
CA LEU A 3 20.68 -8.58 -16.91
C LEU A 3 19.81 -7.44 -16.35
N SER A 4 20.22 -6.18 -16.55
CA SER A 4 19.46 -5.00 -16.11
C SER A 4 18.07 -4.94 -16.70
N LYS A 5 17.95 -5.21 -18.02
CA LYS A 5 16.66 -5.25 -18.69
C LYS A 5 15.78 -6.39 -18.15
N LYS A 6 16.37 -7.57 -17.94
CA LYS A 6 15.64 -8.71 -17.37
C LYS A 6 15.12 -8.40 -15.99
N ILE A 7 15.93 -7.82 -15.11
CA ILE A 7 15.50 -7.41 -13.76
C ILE A 7 14.35 -6.42 -13.83
N ALA A 8 14.42 -5.38 -14.65
CA ALA A 8 13.37 -4.39 -14.79
C ALA A 8 12.05 -5.00 -15.26
N VAL A 9 12.10 -5.91 -16.24
CA VAL A 9 10.92 -6.63 -16.75
C VAL A 9 10.32 -7.52 -15.65
N GLU A 10 11.14 -8.29 -14.95
CA GLU A 10 10.66 -9.21 -13.90
C GLU A 10 10.06 -8.47 -12.72
N ILE A 11 10.62 -7.34 -12.30
CA ILE A 11 10.03 -6.48 -11.26
C ILE A 11 8.63 -6.02 -11.69
N ASN A 12 8.48 -5.58 -12.93
CA ASN A 12 7.19 -5.13 -13.46
C ASN A 12 6.15 -6.26 -13.47
N ILE A 13 6.55 -7.43 -13.98
CA ILE A 13 5.68 -8.62 -14.00
C ILE A 13 5.31 -9.06 -12.58
N ALA A 14 6.29 -9.10 -11.68
CA ALA A 14 6.07 -9.46 -10.28
C ALA A 14 5.08 -8.50 -9.59
N GLY A 15 5.22 -7.19 -9.83
CA GLY A 15 4.30 -6.18 -9.32
C GLY A 15 2.87 -6.40 -9.82
N CYS A 16 2.68 -6.67 -11.10
CA CYS A 16 1.38 -6.99 -11.68
C CYS A 16 0.77 -8.27 -11.07
N LYS A 17 1.58 -9.32 -10.93
CA LYS A 17 1.13 -10.59 -10.31
C LYS A 17 0.75 -10.40 -8.86
N LEU A 18 1.53 -9.65 -8.09
CA LEU A 18 1.24 -9.35 -6.70
C LEU A 18 -0.11 -8.64 -6.57
N LYS A 19 -0.35 -7.64 -7.39
CA LYS A 19 -1.62 -6.90 -7.40
C LYS A 19 -2.81 -7.78 -7.73
N GLN A 20 -2.69 -8.64 -8.75
CA GLN A 20 -3.75 -9.58 -9.12
C GLN A 20 -4.00 -10.63 -8.04
N TYR A 21 -2.95 -11.20 -7.48
CA TYR A 21 -3.03 -12.18 -6.40
C TYR A 21 -3.72 -11.61 -5.18
N THR A 22 -3.27 -10.46 -4.69
CA THR A 22 -3.85 -9.83 -3.49
C THR A 22 -5.31 -9.42 -3.73
N ALA A 23 -5.66 -8.91 -4.90
CA ALA A 23 -7.05 -8.58 -5.25
C ALA A 23 -7.96 -9.83 -5.23
N ALA A 24 -7.51 -10.92 -5.81
CA ALA A 24 -8.25 -12.18 -5.84
C ALA A 24 -8.45 -12.75 -4.43
N MET A 25 -7.41 -12.72 -3.61
CA MET A 25 -7.45 -13.25 -2.25
C MET A 25 -8.32 -12.40 -1.32
N LEU A 26 -8.29 -11.08 -1.45
CA LEU A 26 -9.19 -10.19 -0.70
C LEU A 26 -10.66 -10.51 -1.01
N ARG A 27 -10.98 -10.71 -2.28
CA ARG A 27 -12.35 -11.12 -2.67
C ARG A 27 -12.74 -12.48 -2.09
N GLN A 28 -11.85 -13.48 -2.14
CA GLN A 28 -12.10 -14.81 -1.58
C GLN A 28 -12.36 -14.77 -0.07
N HIS A 29 -11.72 -13.85 0.64
CA HIS A 29 -11.89 -13.66 2.08
C HIS A 29 -12.99 -12.67 2.44
N ASN A 30 -13.81 -12.25 1.47
CA ASN A 30 -14.92 -11.30 1.67
C ASN A 30 -14.48 -9.94 2.25
N ILE A 31 -13.29 -9.49 1.89
CA ILE A 31 -12.81 -8.16 2.25
C ILE A 31 -13.11 -7.22 1.09
N ASP A 32 -13.99 -6.25 1.31
CA ASP A 32 -14.42 -5.27 0.29
C ASP A 32 -13.42 -4.12 0.19
N LEU A 33 -12.19 -4.46 -0.17
CA LEU A 33 -11.11 -3.50 -0.39
C LEU A 33 -10.28 -3.96 -1.59
N THR A 34 -9.84 -3.02 -2.40
CA THR A 34 -8.76 -3.28 -3.36
C THR A 34 -7.42 -3.35 -2.62
N PRO A 35 -6.36 -3.94 -3.20
CA PRO A 35 -5.04 -3.97 -2.58
C PRO A 35 -4.52 -2.59 -2.15
N GLU A 36 -4.71 -1.57 -2.98
CA GLU A 36 -4.27 -0.20 -2.67
C GLU A 36 -5.11 0.42 -1.55
N GLN A 37 -6.42 0.20 -1.54
CA GLN A 37 -7.31 0.62 -0.47
C GLN A 37 -6.93 -0.06 0.85
N PHE A 38 -6.62 -1.35 0.80
CA PHE A 38 -6.16 -2.09 1.98
C PHE A 38 -4.89 -1.49 2.55
N LEU A 39 -3.88 -1.20 1.71
CA LEU A 39 -2.63 -0.59 2.15
C LEU A 39 -2.86 0.77 2.83
N LEU A 40 -3.74 1.59 2.28
CA LEU A 40 -4.05 2.89 2.88
C LEU A 40 -4.70 2.74 4.26
N ILE A 41 -5.69 1.86 4.37
CA ILE A 41 -6.36 1.59 5.64
C ILE A 41 -5.38 0.97 6.65
N ASP A 42 -4.50 0.08 6.22
CA ASP A 42 -3.47 -0.52 7.09
C ASP A 42 -2.51 0.53 7.65
N LEU A 43 -2.13 1.52 6.86
CA LEU A 43 -1.37 2.67 7.36
C LEU A 43 -2.11 3.39 8.49
N LEU A 44 -3.39 3.64 8.31
CA LEU A 44 -4.21 4.31 9.33
C LEU A 44 -4.38 3.46 10.59
N TRP A 45 -4.50 2.14 10.45
CA TRP A 45 -4.52 1.24 11.61
C TRP A 45 -3.21 1.27 12.40
N ASN A 46 -2.09 1.40 11.72
CA ASN A 46 -0.76 1.36 12.34
C ASN A 46 -0.32 2.70 12.90
N GLN A 47 -0.65 3.80 12.25
CA GLN A 47 -0.13 5.13 12.55
C GLN A 47 -1.18 6.11 13.11
N GLY A 48 -2.47 5.77 13.01
CA GLY A 48 -3.55 6.67 13.36
C GLY A 48 -3.86 7.69 12.27
N PRO A 49 -4.55 8.78 12.59
CA PRO A 49 -4.91 9.82 11.62
C PRO A 49 -3.70 10.38 10.87
N MET A 50 -3.84 10.55 9.56
CA MET A 50 -2.77 11.03 8.68
C MET A 50 -3.31 12.06 7.69
N SER A 51 -2.46 13.02 7.30
CA SER A 51 -2.77 13.91 6.19
C SER A 51 -2.71 13.15 4.85
N GLN A 52 -3.47 13.60 3.85
CA GLN A 52 -3.38 13.02 2.51
C GLN A 52 -1.97 13.14 1.91
N LEU A 53 -1.25 14.20 2.26
CA LEU A 53 0.12 14.41 1.81
C LEU A 53 1.07 13.35 2.38
N ASP A 54 0.97 13.05 3.68
CA ASP A 54 1.79 12.01 4.31
C ASP A 54 1.47 10.62 3.77
N ILE A 55 0.19 10.33 3.52
CA ILE A 55 -0.24 9.08 2.88
C ILE A 55 0.37 8.96 1.48
N ALA A 56 0.30 10.01 0.67
CA ALA A 56 0.87 10.04 -0.68
C ALA A 56 2.38 9.76 -0.65
N ASP A 57 3.08 10.38 0.27
CA ASP A 57 4.52 10.21 0.45
C ASP A 57 4.87 8.75 0.85
N GLN A 58 4.21 8.21 1.86
CA GLN A 58 4.47 6.84 2.32
C GLN A 58 4.07 5.77 1.31
N MET A 59 2.99 5.98 0.57
CA MET A 59 2.56 5.05 -0.48
C MET A 59 3.28 5.25 -1.82
N GLN A 60 4.14 6.26 -1.93
CA GLN A 60 4.85 6.61 -3.17
C GLN A 60 3.88 6.81 -4.34
N LYS A 61 2.79 7.53 -4.08
CA LYS A 61 1.75 7.87 -5.06
C LYS A 61 1.55 9.36 -5.16
N ASP A 62 1.06 9.79 -6.32
CA ASP A 62 0.72 11.19 -6.52
C ASP A 62 -0.53 11.60 -5.71
N LYS A 63 -0.70 12.90 -5.52
CA LYS A 63 -1.81 13.48 -4.78
C LYS A 63 -3.17 13.11 -5.35
N ASN A 64 -3.31 13.06 -6.68
CA ASN A 64 -4.57 12.74 -7.34
C ASN A 64 -4.97 11.28 -7.14
N SER A 65 -4.01 10.36 -7.20
CA SER A 65 -4.23 8.94 -6.94
C SER A 65 -4.71 8.71 -5.50
N ILE A 66 -4.10 9.38 -4.52
CA ILE A 66 -4.53 9.30 -3.12
C ILE A 66 -5.92 9.89 -2.93
N THR A 67 -6.23 11.03 -3.55
CA THR A 67 -7.57 11.61 -3.48
C THR A 67 -8.63 10.62 -3.96
N LYS A 68 -8.39 9.92 -5.07
CA LYS A 68 -9.31 8.89 -5.59
C LYS A 68 -9.46 7.70 -4.64
N LEU A 69 -8.37 7.24 -4.04
CA LEU A 69 -8.41 6.15 -3.05
C LEU A 69 -9.22 6.56 -1.82
N VAL A 70 -8.97 7.76 -1.29
CA VAL A 70 -9.70 8.29 -0.14
C VAL A 70 -11.18 8.46 -0.47
N ASP A 71 -11.52 9.00 -1.64
CA ASP A 71 -12.91 9.12 -2.10
C ASP A 71 -13.63 7.76 -2.08
N ALA A 72 -12.96 6.71 -2.58
CA ALA A 72 -13.53 5.38 -2.66
C ALA A 72 -13.78 4.77 -1.28
N ILE A 73 -12.81 4.85 -0.36
CA ILE A 73 -12.95 4.28 0.98
C ILE A 73 -13.86 5.13 1.89
N GLU A 74 -13.96 6.43 1.63
CA GLU A 74 -14.93 7.29 2.30
C GLU A 74 -16.37 6.93 1.89
N ARG A 75 -16.61 6.68 0.61
CA ARG A 75 -17.91 6.19 0.12
C ARG A 75 -18.31 4.84 0.72
N LYS A 76 -17.34 3.97 0.98
CA LYS A 76 -17.56 2.69 1.66
C LYS A 76 -17.80 2.87 3.18
N GLY A 77 -17.62 4.06 3.71
CA GLY A 77 -17.85 4.39 5.11
C GLY A 77 -16.68 4.04 6.05
N TYR A 78 -15.50 3.74 5.54
CA TYR A 78 -14.34 3.31 6.35
C TYR A 78 -13.53 4.47 6.90
N VAL A 79 -13.55 5.61 6.23
CA VAL A 79 -12.83 6.82 6.65
C VAL A 79 -13.69 8.06 6.48
N VAL A 80 -13.29 9.13 7.17
CA VAL A 80 -13.81 10.48 6.97
C VAL A 80 -12.64 11.45 6.82
N ARG A 81 -12.87 12.51 6.06
CA ARG A 81 -11.95 13.64 6.02
C ARG A 81 -12.30 14.61 7.13
N GLN A 82 -11.30 14.97 7.93
CA GLN A 82 -11.41 16.07 8.88
C GLN A 82 -10.53 17.23 8.40
N GLN A 83 -11.12 18.40 8.33
CA GLN A 83 -10.37 19.59 8.01
C GLN A 83 -9.42 19.91 9.16
N ASN A 84 -8.14 20.17 8.83
CA ASN A 84 -7.19 20.64 9.83
C ASN A 84 -7.57 22.04 10.29
N PRO A 85 -7.83 22.28 11.60
CA PRO A 85 -8.22 23.60 12.10
C PRO A 85 -7.15 24.68 11.87
N ASN A 86 -5.88 24.29 11.73
CA ASN A 86 -4.75 25.18 11.51
C ASN A 86 -4.42 25.42 10.02
N ASP A 87 -4.92 24.56 9.12
CA ASP A 87 -4.72 24.68 7.69
C ASP A 87 -5.92 24.14 6.92
N ARG A 88 -6.72 25.05 6.36
CA ARG A 88 -7.92 24.69 5.57
C ARG A 88 -7.60 23.95 4.26
N ARG A 89 -6.33 23.94 3.83
CA ARG A 89 -5.89 23.26 2.60
C ARG A 89 -5.55 21.81 2.81
N SER A 90 -5.37 21.37 4.07
CA SER A 90 -5.00 20.01 4.39
C SER A 90 -6.15 19.29 5.09
N ASN A 91 -6.44 18.07 4.61
CA ASN A 91 -7.39 17.17 5.24
C ASN A 91 -6.63 16.07 5.98
N THR A 92 -7.08 15.77 7.18
CA THR A 92 -6.67 14.60 7.94
C THR A 92 -7.65 13.48 7.69
N ILE A 93 -7.15 12.32 7.36
CA ILE A 93 -7.94 11.12 7.12
C ILE A 93 -8.02 10.32 8.41
N VAL A 94 -9.23 10.03 8.84
CA VAL A 94 -9.52 9.37 10.11
C VAL A 94 -10.41 8.16 9.85
N LEU A 95 -10.08 7.04 10.51
CA LEU A 95 -10.91 5.83 10.47
C LEU A 95 -12.24 6.09 11.20
N THR A 96 -13.33 5.61 10.59
CA THR A 96 -14.62 5.52 11.24
C THR A 96 -14.68 4.32 12.18
N GLU A 97 -15.75 4.19 12.96
CA GLU A 97 -16.00 2.99 13.75
C GLU A 97 -16.04 1.73 12.88
N LEU A 98 -16.67 1.82 11.70
CA LEU A 98 -16.69 0.73 10.72
C LEU A 98 -15.27 0.39 10.21
N GLY A 99 -14.46 1.39 9.89
CA GLY A 99 -13.07 1.19 9.48
C GLY A 99 -12.22 0.54 10.56
N ASN A 100 -12.41 0.93 11.82
CA ASN A 100 -11.74 0.30 12.95
C ASN A 100 -12.22 -1.13 13.22
N SER A 101 -13.50 -1.41 13.00
CA SER A 101 -14.06 -2.75 13.24
C SER A 101 -13.50 -3.83 12.32
N LEU A 102 -12.99 -3.45 11.15
CA LEU A 102 -12.34 -4.37 10.22
C LEU A 102 -10.94 -4.78 10.64
N LYS A 103 -10.31 -4.05 11.56
CA LYS A 103 -8.88 -4.15 11.83
C LYS A 103 -8.42 -5.58 12.12
N ASP A 104 -9.00 -6.22 13.11
CA ASP A 104 -8.51 -7.52 13.59
C ASP A 104 -8.69 -8.63 12.55
N ASP A 105 -9.86 -8.71 11.95
CA ASP A 105 -10.16 -9.72 10.93
C ASP A 105 -9.38 -9.48 9.64
N ALA A 106 -9.37 -8.26 9.13
CA ALA A 106 -8.69 -7.93 7.88
C ALA A 106 -7.16 -8.02 8.00
N LYS A 107 -6.58 -7.63 9.14
CA LYS A 107 -5.14 -7.80 9.37
C LYS A 107 -4.74 -9.26 9.42
N THR A 108 -5.48 -10.09 10.14
CA THR A 108 -5.21 -11.53 10.24
C THR A 108 -5.28 -12.20 8.87
N LYS A 109 -6.33 -11.92 8.11
CA LYS A 109 -6.49 -12.42 6.74
C LYS A 109 -5.42 -11.90 5.80
N GLY A 110 -5.07 -10.62 5.89
CA GLY A 110 -4.02 -10.01 5.09
C GLY A 110 -2.65 -10.64 5.33
N ILE A 111 -2.28 -10.88 6.57
CA ILE A 111 -1.03 -11.58 6.93
C ILE A 111 -1.03 -13.00 6.36
N PHE A 112 -2.14 -13.73 6.49
CA PHE A 112 -2.28 -15.07 5.93
C PHE A 112 -2.09 -15.08 4.40
N ILE A 113 -2.73 -14.16 3.70
CA ILE A 113 -2.61 -14.01 2.25
C ILE A 113 -1.14 -13.78 1.84
N LEU A 114 -0.46 -12.87 2.51
CA LEU A 114 0.93 -12.53 2.20
C LEU A 114 1.89 -13.67 2.56
N ASN A 115 1.68 -14.35 3.67
CA ASN A 115 2.51 -15.48 4.06
C ASN A 115 2.41 -16.65 3.07
N ASN A 116 1.24 -16.90 2.53
CA ASN A 116 1.07 -17.96 1.52
C ASN A 116 1.90 -17.70 0.25
N MET A 117 2.12 -16.45 -0.09
CA MET A 117 2.98 -16.06 -1.21
C MET A 117 4.45 -16.44 -0.99
N LEU A 118 4.88 -16.54 0.26
CA LEU A 118 6.26 -16.83 0.64
C LEU A 118 6.53 -18.32 0.90
N ASP A 119 5.52 -19.16 0.75
CA ASP A 119 5.62 -20.58 1.07
C ASP A 119 6.76 -21.26 0.31
N GLY A 120 7.55 -22.07 1.04
CA GLY A 120 8.69 -22.80 0.48
C GLY A 120 9.94 -21.96 0.22
N ILE A 121 9.96 -20.66 0.54
CA ILE A 121 11.13 -19.81 0.36
C ILE A 121 11.82 -19.62 1.72
N PRO A 122 13.12 -19.97 1.86
CA PRO A 122 13.85 -19.80 3.11
C PRO A 122 13.92 -18.33 3.54
N GLU A 123 13.83 -18.08 4.83
CA GLU A 123 13.91 -16.72 5.41
C GLU A 123 15.21 -16.00 5.01
N SER A 124 16.33 -16.73 4.92
CA SER A 124 17.62 -16.16 4.50
C SER A 124 17.56 -15.60 3.07
N GLU A 125 16.86 -16.27 2.16
CA GLU A 125 16.67 -15.78 0.78
C GLU A 125 15.74 -14.57 0.75
N LEU A 126 14.68 -14.57 1.57
CA LEU A 126 13.77 -13.43 1.67
C LEU A 126 14.49 -12.18 2.19
N ASN A 127 15.33 -12.34 3.21
CA ASN A 127 16.12 -11.22 3.75
C ASN A 127 17.12 -10.68 2.72
N SER A 128 17.81 -11.56 1.99
CA SER A 128 18.72 -11.14 0.90
C SER A 128 17.96 -10.43 -0.22
N PHE A 129 16.77 -10.89 -0.55
CA PHE A 129 15.91 -10.22 -1.53
C PHE A 129 15.51 -8.82 -1.09
N LEU A 130 15.10 -8.64 0.18
CA LEU A 130 14.75 -7.32 0.72
C LEU A 130 15.93 -6.36 0.68
N GLU A 131 17.14 -6.80 1.07
CA GLU A 131 18.35 -5.99 1.00
C GLU A 131 18.66 -5.55 -0.43
N THR A 132 18.53 -6.47 -1.39
CA THR A 132 18.78 -6.18 -2.80
C THR A 132 17.74 -5.22 -3.36
N LEU A 133 16.47 -5.42 -3.01
CA LEU A 133 15.37 -4.55 -3.43
C LEU A 133 15.57 -3.12 -2.90
N ASP A 134 15.99 -2.98 -1.64
CA ASP A 134 16.29 -1.68 -1.03
C ASP A 134 17.40 -0.94 -1.78
N LYS A 135 18.48 -1.64 -2.14
CA LYS A 135 19.58 -1.07 -2.96
C LYS A 135 19.08 -0.62 -4.33
N LEU A 136 18.24 -1.43 -4.98
CA LEU A 136 17.64 -1.07 -6.27
C LEU A 136 16.78 0.20 -6.14
N CYS A 137 15.92 0.26 -5.13
CA CYS A 137 15.07 1.43 -4.88
C CYS A 137 15.90 2.69 -4.61
N SER A 138 16.96 2.57 -3.82
CA SER A 138 17.88 3.70 -3.54
C SER A 138 18.56 4.22 -4.81
N ASN A 139 18.94 3.32 -5.72
CA ASN A 139 19.56 3.71 -7.00
C ASN A 139 18.56 4.36 -7.97
N MET A 140 17.26 4.13 -7.80
CA MET A 140 16.22 4.69 -8.65
C MET A 140 15.68 6.04 -8.15
N THR A 141 16.28 6.64 -7.14
CA THR A 141 15.91 7.98 -6.68
C THR A 141 16.33 9.01 -7.72
N ILE A 142 15.34 9.70 -8.31
CA ILE A 142 15.56 10.76 -9.30
C ILE A 142 15.67 12.08 -8.56
N SER A 143 16.81 12.80 -8.74
CA SER A 143 16.91 14.16 -8.24
C SER A 143 16.20 15.13 -9.21
N ASP A 144 15.60 16.20 -8.69
CA ASP A 144 14.94 17.24 -9.49
C ASP A 144 15.87 17.91 -10.52
N ARG A 145 17.17 17.60 -10.48
CA ARG A 145 18.17 18.12 -11.41
C ARG A 145 18.34 17.26 -12.67
N GLU A 146 17.73 16.09 -12.72
CA GLU A 146 17.85 15.14 -13.84
C GLU A 146 16.58 15.09 -14.71
N LEU A 147 15.58 15.88 -14.37
CA LEU A 147 14.34 16.09 -15.13
C LEU A 147 14.41 17.42 -15.90
#